data_f784e48a5eb01d4c2e469d37a89d89c9
#
_entry.id   f784e48a5eb01d4c2e469d37a89d89c9
#
_cell.length_a   1.000
_cell.length_b   1.000
_cell.length_c   1.000
_cell.angle_alpha   90.00
_cell.angle_beta   90.00
_cell.angle_gamma   90.00
#
_symmetry.space_group_name_H-M   'P 1'
#
loop_
_entity.id
_entity.type
_entity.pdbx_description
1 polymer ?
#
loop_
_entity_poly.entity_id
_entity_poly.type
_entity_poly.pdbx_seq_one_letter_code
_entity_poly.pdbx_strand_id
1 'polypeptide(L)'
;MHSSEIYDVTIIGGGPTGMFAAFYAGIRELKVKIIETLPVLGGQVEIMYPEKKIYDVGAFPYIKGADLIKQLHKQMEPFEQTICLEENVLTLDKEDDYFIIKTDKGTHYSKTILIATGQGSFEPRKLTFDYPEQYEQTNLHYYVSQLDSYKDKTVVITGGGDSAVDWALTLENIAKKVYIVHRRDKFRAIEAAVTRLKNSSVEILTPYVPHKLLGDNEKIHSVVFKKRRGEEIIKLPVDYFIVNYGFSSINKQLNDWGLETEHNSLVVSQRMETNIPGIYAAGDVTTFDGKVKLIVTGFGEAPTAINSIIQYLNPGEIIEAPTTGDDYGTETFKAYQED
;
A
#
# COMPACT_ATOMS: atom_id res chain seq x y z
N MET A 1 -18.76 -25.93 -21.12
CA MET A 1 -19.27 -24.61 -20.78
C MET A 1 -18.88 -24.39 -19.32
N HIS A 2 -17.84 -23.60 -19.04
CA HIS A 2 -17.58 -23.20 -17.68
C HIS A 2 -18.74 -22.30 -17.25
N SER A 3 -19.55 -22.73 -16.30
CA SER A 3 -20.51 -21.90 -15.61
C SER A 3 -19.72 -20.73 -15.05
N SER A 4 -19.96 -19.55 -15.59
CA SER A 4 -19.33 -18.34 -15.10
C SER A 4 -19.86 -18.08 -13.71
N GLU A 5 -19.02 -18.33 -12.72
CA GLU A 5 -19.36 -18.19 -11.31
C GLU A 5 -19.51 -16.72 -10.96
N ILE A 6 -20.71 -16.33 -10.46
CA ILE A 6 -21.02 -14.98 -10.05
C ILE A 6 -20.77 -14.83 -8.54
N TYR A 7 -19.98 -13.84 -8.15
CA TYR A 7 -19.68 -13.50 -6.77
C TYR A 7 -20.63 -12.43 -6.24
N ASP A 8 -20.90 -12.43 -4.94
CA ASP A 8 -21.71 -11.37 -4.34
C ASP A 8 -20.92 -10.07 -4.31
N VAL A 9 -19.62 -10.15 -3.99
CA VAL A 9 -18.70 -9.04 -4.05
C VAL A 9 -17.35 -9.44 -4.62
N THR A 10 -16.84 -8.65 -5.55
CA THR A 10 -15.43 -8.71 -5.96
C THR A 10 -14.69 -7.50 -5.41
N ILE A 11 -13.65 -7.76 -4.62
CA ILE A 11 -12.77 -6.76 -4.03
C ILE A 11 -11.58 -6.56 -4.97
N ILE A 12 -11.38 -5.35 -5.46
CA ILE A 12 -10.24 -4.99 -6.31
C ILE A 12 -9.18 -4.34 -5.42
N GLY A 13 -8.08 -5.06 -5.18
CA GLY A 13 -6.99 -4.67 -4.30
C GLY A 13 -6.97 -5.47 -3.00
N GLY A 14 -5.87 -6.20 -2.79
CA GLY A 14 -5.63 -7.09 -1.65
C GLY A 14 -4.73 -6.48 -0.57
N GLY A 15 -4.73 -5.13 -0.43
CA GLY A 15 -4.06 -4.45 0.67
C GLY A 15 -4.82 -4.60 2.00
N PRO A 16 -4.36 -3.98 3.11
CA PRO A 16 -4.97 -4.15 4.43
C PRO A 16 -6.48 -3.91 4.46
N THR A 17 -6.96 -2.87 3.78
CA THR A 17 -8.40 -2.57 3.69
C THR A 17 -9.17 -3.66 2.93
N GLY A 18 -8.63 -4.12 1.80
CA GLY A 18 -9.26 -5.20 1.01
C GLY A 18 -9.30 -6.52 1.75
N MET A 19 -8.23 -6.87 2.46
CA MET A 19 -8.15 -8.06 3.30
C MET A 19 -9.17 -8.00 4.43
N PHE A 20 -9.25 -6.87 5.14
CA PHE A 20 -10.22 -6.71 6.21
C PHE A 20 -11.67 -6.69 5.69
N ALA A 21 -11.92 -6.12 4.50
CA ALA A 21 -13.22 -6.18 3.84
C ALA A 21 -13.60 -7.62 3.48
N ALA A 22 -12.66 -8.43 2.99
CA ALA A 22 -12.88 -9.83 2.68
C ALA A 22 -13.25 -10.65 3.93
N PHE A 23 -12.52 -10.43 5.03
CA PHE A 23 -12.86 -11.00 6.33
C PHE A 23 -14.28 -10.62 6.74
N TYR A 24 -14.62 -9.32 6.72
CA TYR A 24 -15.93 -8.86 7.17
C TYR A 24 -17.07 -9.34 6.26
N ALA A 25 -16.83 -9.45 4.95
CA ALA A 25 -17.76 -10.05 4.01
C ALA A 25 -17.96 -11.55 4.26
N GLY A 26 -16.90 -12.25 4.68
CA GLY A 26 -16.96 -13.66 5.09
C GLY A 26 -17.86 -13.88 6.30
N ILE A 27 -17.73 -13.06 7.37
CA ILE A 27 -18.65 -13.12 8.52
C ILE A 27 -20.11 -12.84 8.13
N ARG A 28 -20.33 -12.15 7.02
CA ARG A 28 -21.65 -11.85 6.48
C ARG A 28 -22.10 -12.89 5.45
N GLU A 29 -21.40 -14.01 5.34
CA GLU A 29 -21.70 -15.14 4.45
C GLU A 29 -21.78 -14.76 2.95
N LEU A 30 -21.11 -13.67 2.55
CA LEU A 30 -21.02 -13.28 1.15
C LEU A 30 -19.99 -14.15 0.42
N LYS A 31 -20.29 -14.46 -0.83
CA LYS A 31 -19.33 -15.10 -1.74
C LYS A 31 -18.35 -14.06 -2.27
N VAL A 32 -17.09 -14.16 -1.82
CA VAL A 32 -16.07 -13.15 -2.01
C VAL A 32 -15.00 -13.56 -3.03
N LYS A 33 -14.61 -12.62 -3.88
CA LYS A 33 -13.40 -12.70 -4.71
C LYS A 33 -12.50 -11.51 -4.42
N ILE A 34 -11.20 -11.73 -4.39
CA ILE A 34 -10.16 -10.68 -4.38
C ILE A 34 -9.38 -10.76 -5.68
N ILE A 35 -9.19 -9.63 -6.35
CA ILE A 35 -8.28 -9.50 -7.50
C ILE A 35 -7.17 -8.53 -7.09
N GLU A 36 -5.92 -9.01 -7.14
CA GLU A 36 -4.72 -8.27 -6.73
C GLU A 36 -3.65 -8.34 -7.84
N THR A 37 -3.06 -7.20 -8.15
CA THR A 37 -1.99 -7.10 -9.17
C THR A 37 -0.65 -7.64 -8.70
N LEU A 38 -0.42 -7.65 -7.39
CA LEU A 38 0.81 -8.16 -6.79
C LEU A 38 0.78 -9.70 -6.66
N PRO A 39 1.96 -10.35 -6.56
CA PRO A 39 2.05 -11.79 -6.37
C PRO A 39 1.65 -12.25 -4.96
N VAL A 40 1.37 -11.32 -4.05
CA VAL A 40 0.98 -11.56 -2.66
C VAL A 40 -0.08 -10.56 -2.22
N LEU A 41 -0.89 -10.94 -1.23
CA LEU A 41 -1.74 -9.98 -0.51
C LEU A 41 -0.90 -9.12 0.44
N GLY A 42 -1.49 -8.01 0.91
CA GLY A 42 -0.86 -7.07 1.83
C GLY A 42 -0.54 -5.71 1.21
N GLY A 43 -0.57 -5.62 -0.12
CA GLY A 43 -0.39 -4.35 -0.85
C GLY A 43 0.94 -3.67 -0.51
N GLN A 44 0.90 -2.34 -0.36
CA GLN A 44 2.08 -1.54 -0.03
C GLN A 44 2.77 -1.96 1.27
N VAL A 45 2.00 -2.37 2.28
CA VAL A 45 2.53 -2.71 3.60
C VAL A 45 3.49 -3.89 3.49
N GLU A 46 3.11 -4.92 2.73
CA GLU A 46 3.92 -6.12 2.53
C GLU A 46 5.14 -5.85 1.64
N ILE A 47 4.95 -5.10 0.54
CA ILE A 47 6.01 -4.95 -0.46
C ILE A 47 6.99 -3.83 -0.11
N MET A 48 6.50 -2.70 0.44
CA MET A 48 7.30 -1.49 0.53
C MET A 48 7.89 -1.23 1.92
N TYR A 49 7.22 -1.70 2.98
CA TYR A 49 7.66 -1.43 4.34
C TYR A 49 7.30 -2.55 5.35
N PRO A 50 7.58 -3.83 5.02
CA PRO A 50 7.27 -4.96 5.89
C PRO A 50 7.94 -4.84 7.27
N GLU A 51 9.14 -4.28 7.33
CA GLU A 51 9.92 -4.10 8.57
C GLU A 51 9.61 -2.79 9.32
N LYS A 52 8.80 -1.91 8.73
CA LYS A 52 8.44 -0.63 9.36
C LYS A 52 7.51 -0.85 10.55
N LYS A 53 7.81 -0.21 11.68
CA LYS A 53 6.92 -0.13 12.82
C LYS A 53 5.79 0.86 12.53
N ILE A 54 4.56 0.37 12.58
CA ILE A 54 3.33 1.14 12.39
C ILE A 54 2.74 1.40 13.78
N TYR A 55 2.52 2.66 14.14
CA TYR A 55 2.07 3.08 15.46
C TYR A 55 0.61 3.48 15.54
N ASP A 56 -0.03 3.66 14.38
CA ASP A 56 -1.38 4.21 14.22
C ASP A 56 -2.43 3.15 13.86
N VAL A 57 -2.17 1.90 14.21
CA VAL A 57 -3.15 0.82 14.22
C VAL A 57 -3.59 0.57 15.65
N GLY A 58 -4.88 0.77 15.93
CA GLY A 58 -5.45 0.59 17.27
C GLY A 58 -5.13 -0.77 17.89
N ALA A 59 -5.12 -0.86 19.21
CA ALA A 59 -4.78 -2.01 20.04
C ALA A 59 -3.30 -2.44 20.05
N PHE A 60 -2.44 -1.90 19.19
CA PHE A 60 -1.00 -2.17 19.18
C PHE A 60 -0.22 -0.91 19.59
N PRO A 61 0.69 -0.98 20.58
CA PRO A 61 1.66 0.10 20.79
C PRO A 61 2.50 0.41 19.56
N TYR A 62 2.83 -0.62 18.80
CA TYR A 62 3.26 -0.66 17.41
C TYR A 62 3.14 -2.08 16.88
N ILE A 63 3.03 -2.23 15.58
CA ILE A 63 3.12 -3.52 14.90
C ILE A 63 4.02 -3.37 13.66
N LYS A 64 4.82 -4.40 13.32
CA LYS A 64 5.54 -4.39 12.04
C LYS A 64 4.58 -4.60 10.88
N GLY A 65 4.91 -4.03 9.71
CA GLY A 65 4.09 -4.19 8.51
C GLY A 65 3.80 -5.65 8.18
N ALA A 66 4.83 -6.48 8.10
CA ALA A 66 4.67 -7.92 7.83
C ALA A 66 3.82 -8.64 8.88
N ASP A 67 3.99 -8.30 10.17
CA ASP A 67 3.19 -8.90 11.23
C ASP A 67 1.71 -8.49 11.13
N LEU A 68 1.43 -7.24 10.75
CA LEU A 68 0.05 -6.79 10.50
C LEU A 68 -0.59 -7.59 9.37
N ILE A 69 0.12 -7.78 8.26
CA ILE A 69 -0.39 -8.56 7.12
C ILE A 69 -0.61 -10.01 7.52
N LYS A 70 0.32 -10.60 8.28
CA LYS A 70 0.16 -11.95 8.83
C LYS A 70 -1.10 -12.08 9.69
N GLN A 71 -1.42 -11.09 10.54
CA GLN A 71 -2.64 -11.12 11.35
C GLN A 71 -3.91 -10.99 10.49
N LEU A 72 -3.89 -10.14 9.46
CA LEU A 72 -5.01 -10.03 8.51
C LEU A 72 -5.24 -11.33 7.73
N HIS A 73 -4.17 -12.02 7.32
CA HIS A 73 -4.28 -13.36 6.73
C HIS A 73 -4.99 -14.34 7.67
N LYS A 74 -4.52 -14.44 8.91
CA LYS A 74 -5.15 -15.30 9.93
C LYS A 74 -6.63 -14.95 10.13
N GLN A 75 -6.97 -13.67 10.05
CA GLN A 75 -8.36 -13.21 10.23
C GLN A 75 -9.27 -13.61 9.06
N MET A 76 -8.72 -13.66 7.83
CA MET A 76 -9.45 -14.07 6.63
C MET A 76 -9.57 -15.60 6.49
N GLU A 77 -8.56 -16.33 6.92
CA GLU A 77 -8.37 -17.77 6.65
C GLU A 77 -9.59 -18.66 6.97
N PRO A 78 -10.40 -18.39 8.04
CA PRO A 78 -11.58 -19.18 8.32
C PRO A 78 -12.69 -19.10 7.26
N PHE A 79 -12.63 -18.15 6.33
CA PHE A 79 -13.66 -17.90 5.34
C PHE A 79 -13.17 -18.26 3.94
N GLU A 80 -14.04 -18.86 3.13
CA GLU A 80 -13.72 -19.19 1.75
C GLU A 80 -13.73 -17.92 0.87
N GLN A 81 -12.54 -17.50 0.41
CA GLN A 81 -12.41 -16.46 -0.60
C GLN A 81 -11.67 -17.00 -1.82
N THR A 82 -12.10 -16.57 -3.01
CA THR A 82 -11.33 -16.78 -4.23
C THR A 82 -10.32 -15.66 -4.39
N ILE A 83 -9.03 -15.99 -4.41
CA ILE A 83 -7.95 -15.01 -4.52
C ILE A 83 -7.28 -15.16 -5.88
N CYS A 84 -7.29 -14.08 -6.69
CA CYS A 84 -6.61 -13.97 -7.97
C CYS A 84 -5.43 -13.01 -7.80
N LEU A 85 -4.20 -13.55 -7.84
CA LEU A 85 -2.95 -12.78 -7.72
C LEU A 85 -2.31 -12.53 -9.09
N GLU A 86 -1.43 -11.52 -9.14
CA GLU A 86 -0.75 -11.09 -10.36
C GLU A 86 -1.76 -10.79 -11.50
N GLU A 87 -2.93 -10.29 -11.16
CA GLU A 87 -4.03 -10.08 -12.09
C GLU A 87 -4.51 -8.63 -12.04
N ASN A 88 -4.52 -7.96 -13.19
CA ASN A 88 -4.83 -6.55 -13.30
C ASN A 88 -6.21 -6.34 -13.94
N VAL A 89 -7.09 -5.61 -13.25
CA VAL A 89 -8.41 -5.26 -13.78
C VAL A 89 -8.26 -4.17 -14.85
N LEU A 90 -8.80 -4.41 -16.03
CA LEU A 90 -8.72 -3.52 -17.18
C LEU A 90 -10.01 -2.71 -17.37
N THR A 91 -11.18 -3.38 -17.40
CA THR A 91 -12.48 -2.74 -17.57
C THR A 91 -13.53 -3.28 -16.62
N LEU A 92 -14.49 -2.44 -16.31
CA LEU A 92 -15.69 -2.76 -15.56
C LEU A 92 -16.89 -2.42 -16.43
N ASP A 93 -17.61 -3.44 -16.88
CA ASP A 93 -18.85 -3.28 -17.65
C ASP A 93 -20.03 -3.72 -16.79
N LYS A 94 -21.15 -2.99 -16.81
CA LYS A 94 -22.35 -3.34 -16.05
C LYS A 94 -23.38 -3.96 -16.98
N GLU A 95 -23.83 -5.15 -16.63
CA GLU A 95 -25.05 -5.77 -17.14
C GLU A 95 -26.20 -5.53 -16.18
N ASP A 96 -27.40 -6.02 -16.47
CA ASP A 96 -28.62 -5.72 -15.68
C ASP A 96 -28.40 -6.01 -14.18
N ASP A 97 -27.98 -7.22 -13.83
CA ASP A 97 -27.90 -7.70 -12.44
C ASP A 97 -26.48 -7.97 -11.93
N TYR A 98 -25.45 -7.78 -12.76
CA TYR A 98 -24.07 -8.05 -12.39
C TYR A 98 -23.08 -7.21 -13.20
N PHE A 99 -21.84 -7.22 -12.75
CA PHE A 99 -20.70 -6.60 -13.42
C PHE A 99 -19.86 -7.65 -14.14
N ILE A 100 -19.37 -7.31 -15.33
CA ILE A 100 -18.34 -8.03 -16.06
C ILE A 100 -17.01 -7.32 -15.80
N ILE A 101 -16.10 -8.02 -15.15
CA ILE A 101 -14.77 -7.52 -14.79
C ILE A 101 -13.77 -8.18 -15.73
N LYS A 102 -13.22 -7.42 -16.68
CA LYS A 102 -12.18 -7.93 -17.58
C LYS A 102 -10.81 -7.62 -17.01
N THR A 103 -9.95 -8.62 -17.02
CA THR A 103 -8.57 -8.53 -16.54
C THR A 103 -7.61 -8.90 -17.65
N ASP A 104 -6.32 -8.80 -17.38
CA ASP A 104 -5.26 -9.28 -18.27
C ASP A 104 -5.15 -10.82 -18.33
N LYS A 105 -5.83 -11.54 -17.39
CA LYS A 105 -5.84 -13.01 -17.35
C LYS A 105 -7.19 -13.64 -17.69
N GLY A 106 -8.29 -12.88 -17.68
CA GLY A 106 -9.61 -13.45 -17.93
C GLY A 106 -10.78 -12.50 -17.70
N THR A 107 -11.95 -13.11 -17.47
CA THR A 107 -13.20 -12.39 -17.21
C THR A 107 -13.84 -12.95 -15.97
N HIS A 108 -14.28 -12.07 -15.07
CA HIS A 108 -14.97 -12.40 -13.82
C HIS A 108 -16.34 -11.73 -13.78
N TYR A 109 -17.22 -12.28 -12.94
CA TYR A 109 -18.59 -11.81 -12.80
C TYR A 109 -18.91 -11.56 -11.32
N SER A 110 -19.54 -10.44 -11.01
CA SER A 110 -19.85 -10.06 -9.64
C SER A 110 -21.13 -9.22 -9.57
N LYS A 111 -21.95 -9.42 -8.57
CA LYS A 111 -23.14 -8.58 -8.33
C LYS A 111 -22.77 -7.18 -7.86
N THR A 112 -21.67 -7.06 -7.10
CA THR A 112 -21.16 -5.79 -6.59
C THR A 112 -19.64 -5.76 -6.65
N ILE A 113 -19.05 -4.57 -6.59
CA ILE A 113 -17.61 -4.35 -6.60
C ILE A 113 -17.23 -3.47 -5.41
N LEU A 114 -16.15 -3.84 -4.70
CA LEU A 114 -15.49 -2.98 -3.73
C LEU A 114 -14.07 -2.64 -4.22
N ILE A 115 -13.81 -1.36 -4.47
CA ILE A 115 -12.50 -0.88 -4.87
C ILE A 115 -11.68 -0.53 -3.63
N ALA A 116 -10.58 -1.25 -3.40
CA ALA A 116 -9.66 -1.10 -2.28
C ALA A 116 -8.19 -1.00 -2.75
N THR A 117 -7.98 -0.38 -3.92
CA THR A 117 -6.68 -0.30 -4.60
C THR A 117 -5.68 0.67 -3.94
N GLY A 118 -6.06 1.28 -2.82
CA GLY A 118 -5.22 2.26 -2.14
C GLY A 118 -4.94 3.47 -3.04
N GLN A 119 -3.67 3.80 -3.22
CA GLN A 119 -3.27 4.87 -4.14
C GLN A 119 -2.95 4.37 -5.56
N GLY A 120 -3.38 3.15 -5.91
CA GLY A 120 -3.15 2.52 -7.22
C GLY A 120 -1.84 1.77 -7.32
N SER A 121 -1.48 1.38 -8.53
CA SER A 121 -0.17 0.77 -8.78
C SER A 121 0.95 1.78 -8.52
N PHE A 122 1.99 1.31 -7.85
CA PHE A 122 3.10 2.14 -7.40
C PHE A 122 4.31 1.90 -8.27
N GLU A 123 4.63 2.91 -9.07
CA GLU A 123 5.97 3.00 -9.63
C GLU A 123 6.80 3.98 -8.79
N PRO A 124 7.97 3.57 -8.30
CA PRO A 124 8.85 4.48 -7.62
C PRO A 124 9.27 5.61 -8.58
N ARG A 125 9.28 6.82 -8.07
CA ARG A 125 9.84 7.93 -8.84
C ARG A 125 11.33 7.75 -8.94
N LYS A 126 11.77 7.32 -10.13
CA LYS A 126 13.16 7.01 -10.42
C LYS A 126 14.04 8.27 -10.52
N LEU A 127 15.34 8.06 -10.54
CA LEU A 127 16.30 9.09 -10.89
C LEU A 127 16.02 9.59 -12.31
N THR A 128 16.29 10.88 -12.56
CA THR A 128 15.96 11.55 -13.82
C THR A 128 17.08 11.56 -14.86
N PHE A 129 18.17 10.86 -14.58
CA PHE A 129 19.31 10.69 -15.49
C PHE A 129 19.57 9.20 -15.73
N ASP A 130 20.24 8.88 -16.82
CA ASP A 130 20.49 7.52 -17.24
C ASP A 130 21.52 6.82 -16.34
N TYR A 131 21.27 5.55 -16.04
CA TYR A 131 22.15 4.65 -15.29
C TYR A 131 21.88 3.19 -15.71
N PRO A 132 22.83 2.27 -15.50
CA PRO A 132 22.63 0.85 -15.78
C PRO A 132 21.49 0.27 -14.94
N GLU A 133 20.49 -0.38 -15.59
CA GLU A 133 19.32 -0.99 -14.92
C GLU A 133 19.70 -2.08 -13.90
N GLN A 134 20.86 -2.75 -14.10
CA GLN A 134 21.37 -3.75 -13.17
C GLN A 134 21.54 -3.21 -11.75
N TYR A 135 21.76 -1.90 -11.57
CA TYR A 135 21.88 -1.31 -10.25
C TYR A 135 20.63 -1.46 -9.40
N GLU A 136 19.45 -1.47 -10.02
CA GLU A 136 18.17 -1.71 -9.34
C GLU A 136 18.04 -3.15 -8.81
N GLN A 137 18.76 -4.08 -9.42
CA GLN A 137 18.79 -5.49 -8.99
C GLN A 137 19.85 -5.75 -7.91
N THR A 138 20.71 -4.80 -7.65
CA THR A 138 21.87 -4.97 -6.74
C THR A 138 21.85 -4.03 -5.57
N ASN A 139 22.19 -2.75 -5.75
CA ASN A 139 22.37 -1.82 -4.64
C ASN A 139 21.78 -0.42 -4.83
N LEU A 140 20.96 -0.22 -5.87
CA LEU A 140 20.04 0.92 -6.02
C LEU A 140 18.65 0.50 -5.59
N HIS A 141 18.19 0.97 -4.46
CA HIS A 141 16.89 0.59 -3.91
C HIS A 141 15.91 1.77 -3.87
N TYR A 142 14.65 1.49 -4.13
CA TYR A 142 13.55 2.46 -4.01
C TYR A 142 12.69 2.22 -2.76
N TYR A 143 12.87 1.07 -2.11
CA TYR A 143 12.25 0.67 -0.85
C TYR A 143 13.21 -0.23 -0.06
N VAL A 144 12.94 -0.39 1.21
CA VAL A 144 13.77 -1.21 2.12
C VAL A 144 12.96 -2.44 2.51
N SER A 145 13.36 -3.61 2.00
CA SER A 145 12.66 -4.89 2.23
C SER A 145 13.33 -5.78 3.27
N GLN A 146 14.66 -5.71 3.39
CA GLN A 146 15.45 -6.57 4.28
C GLN A 146 16.48 -5.74 5.03
N LEU A 147 16.26 -5.50 6.32
CA LEU A 147 17.14 -4.66 7.14
C LEU A 147 18.55 -5.24 7.30
N ASP A 148 18.67 -6.55 7.39
CA ASP A 148 19.96 -7.24 7.60
C ASP A 148 20.96 -7.01 6.47
N SER A 149 20.48 -6.74 5.24
CA SER A 149 21.35 -6.42 4.10
C SER A 149 22.20 -5.17 4.31
N TYR A 150 21.72 -4.24 5.13
CA TYR A 150 22.36 -2.96 5.38
C TYR A 150 23.32 -2.98 6.58
N LYS A 151 23.43 -4.12 7.27
CA LYS A 151 24.28 -4.26 8.45
C LYS A 151 25.74 -4.00 8.08
N ASP A 152 26.38 -3.12 8.87
CA ASP A 152 27.78 -2.71 8.71
C ASP A 152 28.11 -2.06 7.35
N LYS A 153 27.11 -1.54 6.62
CA LYS A 153 27.22 -0.91 5.29
C LYS A 153 27.17 0.61 5.36
N THR A 154 27.74 1.26 4.36
CA THR A 154 27.55 2.68 4.11
C THR A 154 26.32 2.88 3.24
N VAL A 155 25.31 3.53 3.79
CA VAL A 155 24.02 3.76 3.13
C VAL A 155 23.81 5.24 2.87
N VAL A 156 23.47 5.57 1.64
CA VAL A 156 23.07 6.93 1.26
C VAL A 156 21.58 6.91 0.87
N ILE A 157 20.80 7.75 1.53
CA ILE A 157 19.37 7.91 1.27
C ILE A 157 19.14 9.27 0.63
N THR A 158 18.42 9.33 -0.49
CA THR A 158 18.01 10.59 -1.07
C THR A 158 16.51 10.76 -0.99
N GLY A 159 16.06 11.87 -0.39
CA GLY A 159 14.66 12.18 -0.14
C GLY A 159 14.50 13.19 0.98
N GLY A 160 13.26 13.54 1.31
CA GLY A 160 13.00 14.53 2.37
C GLY A 160 11.58 14.50 2.90
N GLY A 161 10.83 13.45 2.62
CA GLY A 161 9.55 13.11 3.22
C GLY A 161 9.71 12.11 4.37
N ASP A 162 8.59 11.71 4.97
CA ASP A 162 8.55 10.79 6.11
C ASP A 162 9.34 9.51 5.85
N SER A 163 9.14 8.84 4.70
CA SER A 163 9.84 7.59 4.38
C SER A 163 11.36 7.73 4.39
N ALA A 164 11.92 8.83 3.84
CA ALA A 164 13.35 9.05 3.83
C ALA A 164 13.91 9.24 5.24
N VAL A 165 13.21 10.01 6.07
CA VAL A 165 13.61 10.29 7.46
C VAL A 165 13.48 9.05 8.33
N ASP A 166 12.37 8.32 8.21
CA ASP A 166 12.12 7.07 8.94
C ASP A 166 13.19 6.02 8.64
N TRP A 167 13.53 5.83 7.36
CA TRP A 167 14.58 4.87 6.99
C TRP A 167 15.98 5.31 7.45
N ALA A 168 16.27 6.60 7.40
CA ALA A 168 17.55 7.11 7.92
C ALA A 168 17.69 6.82 9.42
N LEU A 169 16.65 7.06 10.22
CA LEU A 169 16.62 6.78 11.65
C LEU A 169 16.60 5.28 11.98
N THR A 170 15.98 4.47 11.15
CA THR A 170 15.95 3.02 11.32
C THR A 170 17.33 2.41 11.05
N LEU A 171 17.95 2.81 9.93
CA LEU A 171 19.22 2.28 9.49
C LEU A 171 20.41 2.82 10.31
N GLU A 172 20.26 3.93 11.03
CA GLU A 172 21.27 4.49 11.94
C GLU A 172 21.83 3.44 12.91
N ASN A 173 20.97 2.55 13.41
CA ASN A 173 21.36 1.54 14.40
C ASN A 173 21.83 0.21 13.79
N ILE A 174 21.83 0.10 12.48
CA ILE A 174 22.12 -1.14 11.74
C ILE A 174 23.33 -0.97 10.84
N ALA A 175 23.35 0.13 10.09
CA ALA A 175 24.40 0.43 9.13
C ALA A 175 25.67 0.98 9.81
N LYS A 176 26.81 0.82 9.15
CA LYS A 176 28.07 1.44 9.58
C LYS A 176 27.99 2.95 9.53
N LYS A 177 27.37 3.49 8.48
CA LYS A 177 27.19 4.93 8.28
C LYS A 177 25.98 5.21 7.42
N VAL A 178 25.19 6.21 7.82
CA VAL A 178 24.02 6.67 7.07
C VAL A 178 24.16 8.13 6.70
N TYR A 179 23.94 8.42 5.43
CA TYR A 179 23.80 9.78 4.91
C TYR A 179 22.36 9.98 4.46
N ILE A 180 21.77 11.13 4.77
CA ILE A 180 20.52 11.57 4.16
C ILE A 180 20.77 12.83 3.33
N VAL A 181 20.42 12.77 2.05
CA VAL A 181 20.65 13.85 1.10
C VAL A 181 19.32 14.41 0.63
N HIS A 182 19.10 15.71 0.82
CA HIS A 182 17.86 16.34 0.41
C HIS A 182 18.11 17.62 -0.39
N ARG A 183 17.22 17.86 -1.39
CA ARG A 183 17.32 19.02 -2.32
C ARG A 183 16.92 20.37 -1.70
N ARG A 184 16.46 20.41 -0.46
CA ARG A 184 16.06 21.61 0.28
C ARG A 184 16.56 21.53 1.71
N ASP A 185 16.77 22.67 2.35
CA ASP A 185 17.19 22.72 3.76
C ASP A 185 16.08 22.32 4.74
N LYS A 186 14.81 22.36 4.29
CA LYS A 186 13.66 21.95 5.11
C LYS A 186 13.12 20.60 4.64
N PHE A 187 13.09 19.63 5.54
CA PHE A 187 12.39 18.36 5.36
C PHE A 187 10.86 18.54 5.41
N ARG A 188 10.12 17.61 4.77
CA ARG A 188 8.65 17.56 4.79
C ARG A 188 8.10 16.49 5.71
N ALA A 189 8.96 15.79 6.42
CA ALA A 189 8.58 14.79 7.40
C ALA A 189 8.00 15.44 8.67
N ILE A 190 7.32 14.63 9.50
CA ILE A 190 6.77 15.03 10.79
C ILE A 190 7.86 15.67 11.66
N GLU A 191 7.56 16.78 12.30
CA GLU A 191 8.52 17.61 13.04
C GLU A 191 9.30 16.83 14.10
N ALA A 192 8.64 15.90 14.81
CA ALA A 192 9.28 15.05 15.82
C ALA A 192 10.35 14.13 15.19
N ALA A 193 10.10 13.57 14.02
CA ALA A 193 11.06 12.73 13.29
C ALA A 193 12.25 13.58 12.79
N VAL A 194 12.00 14.79 12.29
CA VAL A 194 13.06 15.71 11.86
C VAL A 194 13.93 16.15 13.04
N THR A 195 13.32 16.37 14.22
CA THR A 195 14.07 16.69 15.46
C THR A 195 14.95 15.52 15.88
N ARG A 196 14.46 14.30 15.84
CA ARG A 196 15.27 13.09 16.11
C ARG A 196 16.40 12.94 15.10
N LEU A 197 16.14 13.15 13.80
CA LEU A 197 17.15 13.09 12.75
C LEU A 197 18.29 14.07 12.98
N LYS A 198 17.98 15.30 13.39
CA LYS A 198 19.00 16.32 13.71
C LYS A 198 19.86 15.98 14.94
N ASN A 199 19.34 15.17 15.85
CA ASN A 199 20.03 14.73 17.06
C ASN A 199 20.63 13.32 16.93
N SER A 200 20.57 12.73 15.73
CA SER A 200 21.08 11.39 15.42
C SER A 200 22.52 11.44 14.88
N SER A 201 23.12 10.27 14.67
CA SER A 201 24.42 10.12 14.02
C SER A 201 24.35 10.16 12.48
N VAL A 202 23.15 10.31 11.91
CA VAL A 202 22.94 10.41 10.47
C VAL A 202 23.53 11.71 9.93
N GLU A 203 24.36 11.62 8.91
CA GLU A 203 24.95 12.80 8.27
C GLU A 203 23.96 13.43 7.28
N ILE A 204 23.54 14.66 7.57
CA ILE A 204 22.56 15.40 6.79
C ILE A 204 23.27 16.29 5.78
N LEU A 205 22.97 16.10 4.49
CA LEU A 205 23.53 16.86 3.39
C LEU A 205 22.41 17.58 2.62
N THR A 206 22.37 18.89 2.74
CA THR A 206 21.43 19.78 2.05
C THR A 206 22.12 21.03 1.55
N PRO A 207 21.67 21.67 0.50
CA PRO A 207 20.67 21.30 -0.49
C PRO A 207 21.30 20.62 -1.73
N TYR A 208 21.38 19.32 -1.77
CA TYR A 208 22.02 18.55 -2.85
C TYR A 208 21.04 17.63 -3.58
N VAL A 209 21.36 17.34 -4.83
CA VAL A 209 20.61 16.37 -5.67
C VAL A 209 21.58 15.36 -6.29
N PRO A 210 21.17 14.11 -6.49
CA PRO A 210 21.98 13.14 -7.23
C PRO A 210 22.22 13.65 -8.65
N HIS A 211 23.45 13.51 -9.12
CA HIS A 211 23.88 13.98 -10.43
C HIS A 211 24.43 12.84 -11.30
N LYS A 212 25.17 11.92 -10.70
CA LYS A 212 25.76 10.77 -11.41
C LYS A 212 26.01 9.61 -10.45
N LEU A 213 25.81 8.39 -10.94
CA LEU A 213 26.25 7.16 -10.28
C LEU A 213 27.59 6.72 -10.87
N LEU A 214 28.49 6.28 -10.02
CA LEU A 214 29.80 5.75 -10.41
C LEU A 214 29.91 4.33 -9.87
N GLY A 215 30.11 3.37 -10.74
CA GLY A 215 30.20 1.96 -10.41
C GLY A 215 30.82 1.17 -11.58
N ASP A 216 30.74 -0.13 -11.47
CA ASP A 216 31.07 -1.08 -12.55
C ASP A 216 29.78 -1.53 -13.27
N ASN A 217 29.86 -2.67 -13.98
CA ASN A 217 28.67 -3.21 -14.65
C ASN A 217 27.67 -3.89 -13.71
N GLU A 218 28.02 -4.08 -12.43
CA GLU A 218 27.19 -4.83 -11.47
C GLU A 218 26.58 -3.92 -10.41
N LYS A 219 27.35 -2.97 -9.85
CA LYS A 219 26.91 -2.18 -8.70
C LYS A 219 27.48 -0.76 -8.66
N ILE A 220 26.84 0.09 -7.88
CA ILE A 220 27.27 1.44 -7.57
C ILE A 220 28.36 1.37 -6.49
N HIS A 221 29.43 2.15 -6.65
CA HIS A 221 30.50 2.35 -5.65
C HIS A 221 30.45 3.73 -5.02
N SER A 222 29.95 4.72 -5.75
CA SER A 222 29.77 6.07 -5.22
C SER A 222 28.69 6.83 -5.98
N VAL A 223 28.09 7.79 -5.28
CA VAL A 223 27.11 8.72 -5.85
C VAL A 223 27.70 10.12 -5.83
N VAL A 224 27.60 10.79 -6.95
CA VAL A 224 27.98 12.20 -7.10
C VAL A 224 26.73 13.04 -6.93
N PHE A 225 26.79 14.00 -6.02
CA PHE A 225 25.72 14.96 -5.77
C PHE A 225 26.18 16.36 -6.18
N LYS A 226 25.27 17.13 -6.75
CA LYS A 226 25.47 18.54 -7.09
C LYS A 226 24.60 19.42 -6.19
N LYS A 227 25.14 20.53 -5.71
CA LYS A 227 24.37 21.53 -4.97
C LYS A 227 23.29 22.11 -5.86
N ARG A 228 22.06 22.17 -5.37
CA ARG A 228 20.89 22.56 -6.18
C ARG A 228 21.01 23.95 -6.80
N ARG A 229 21.68 24.88 -6.12
CA ARG A 229 22.01 26.22 -6.62
C ARG A 229 23.48 26.46 -6.33
N GLY A 230 24.34 26.25 -7.33
CA GLY A 230 25.78 26.39 -7.23
C GLY A 230 26.53 25.31 -8.03
N GLU A 231 27.84 25.38 -8.01
CA GLU A 231 28.72 24.47 -8.75
C GLU A 231 29.37 23.40 -7.84
N GLU A 232 29.11 23.46 -6.55
CA GLU A 232 29.68 22.53 -5.56
C GLU A 232 29.22 21.10 -5.83
N ILE A 233 30.19 20.19 -5.87
CA ILE A 233 29.98 18.77 -6.11
C ILE A 233 30.60 18.01 -4.93
N ILE A 234 29.84 17.04 -4.41
CA ILE A 234 30.30 16.08 -3.43
C ILE A 234 30.22 14.68 -3.99
N LYS A 235 31.13 13.81 -3.60
CA LYS A 235 31.16 12.40 -3.94
C LYS A 235 31.09 11.58 -2.67
N LEU A 236 30.11 10.73 -2.53
CA LEU A 236 29.93 9.83 -1.39
C LEU A 236 30.16 8.38 -1.82
N PRO A 237 31.02 7.63 -1.11
CA PRO A 237 31.10 6.19 -1.29
C PRO A 237 29.81 5.55 -0.77
N VAL A 238 29.35 4.48 -1.41
CA VAL A 238 28.14 3.77 -1.02
C VAL A 238 28.27 2.27 -1.19
N ASP A 239 27.75 1.52 -0.22
CA ASP A 239 27.40 0.12 -0.39
C ASP A 239 25.97 0.00 -0.92
N TYR A 240 25.04 0.85 -0.44
CA TYR A 240 23.65 0.92 -0.88
C TYR A 240 23.19 2.37 -1.09
N PHE A 241 22.47 2.59 -2.18
CA PHE A 241 21.86 3.89 -2.48
C PHE A 241 20.34 3.74 -2.51
N ILE A 242 19.63 4.45 -1.62
CA ILE A 242 18.17 4.41 -1.48
C ILE A 242 17.57 5.72 -1.99
N VAL A 243 16.63 5.62 -2.93
CA VAL A 243 15.94 6.75 -3.56
C VAL A 243 14.50 6.83 -3.07
N ASN A 244 14.24 7.69 -2.07
CA ASN A 244 12.92 7.90 -1.50
C ASN A 244 12.27 9.20 -2.02
N TYR A 245 11.95 9.24 -3.31
CA TYR A 245 11.25 10.36 -3.95
C TYR A 245 9.72 10.24 -3.89
N GLY A 246 9.23 9.18 -3.26
CA GLY A 246 7.85 8.78 -3.27
C GLY A 246 7.51 8.01 -4.56
N PHE A 247 6.25 7.74 -4.70
CA PHE A 247 5.71 6.94 -5.80
C PHE A 247 4.80 7.81 -6.68
N SER A 248 4.63 7.41 -7.92
CA SER A 248 3.54 7.90 -8.76
C SER A 248 2.37 6.94 -8.61
N SER A 249 1.25 7.43 -8.13
CA SER A 249 0.01 6.66 -8.15
C SER A 249 -0.54 6.63 -9.58
N ILE A 250 -0.78 5.44 -10.12
CA ILE A 250 -1.40 5.30 -11.44
C ILE A 250 -2.85 4.85 -11.21
N ASN A 251 -3.72 5.81 -10.95
CA ASN A 251 -5.16 5.60 -10.86
C ASN A 251 -5.88 6.01 -12.16
N LYS A 252 -5.18 6.01 -13.30
CA LYS A 252 -5.78 6.42 -14.59
C LYS A 252 -7.00 5.57 -14.95
N GLN A 253 -6.96 4.29 -14.62
CA GLN A 253 -8.05 3.34 -14.91
C GLN A 253 -9.37 3.71 -14.22
N LEU A 254 -9.34 4.36 -13.05
CA LEU A 254 -10.58 4.74 -12.33
C LEU A 254 -11.46 5.68 -13.16
N ASN A 255 -10.85 6.64 -13.88
CA ASN A 255 -11.59 7.53 -14.77
C ASN A 255 -12.13 6.78 -15.99
N ASP A 256 -11.37 5.81 -16.51
CA ASP A 256 -11.78 4.99 -17.67
C ASP A 256 -12.97 4.08 -17.32
N TRP A 257 -13.16 3.76 -16.03
CA TRP A 257 -14.32 3.01 -15.53
C TRP A 257 -15.57 3.88 -15.30
N GLY A 258 -15.51 5.20 -15.61
CA GLY A 258 -16.63 6.14 -15.43
C GLY A 258 -16.88 6.54 -13.98
N LEU A 259 -15.92 6.32 -13.09
CA LEU A 259 -16.01 6.68 -11.67
C LEU A 259 -15.67 8.15 -11.46
N GLU A 260 -16.42 8.81 -10.58
CA GLU A 260 -16.16 10.19 -10.18
C GLU A 260 -14.92 10.28 -9.30
N THR A 261 -13.98 11.15 -9.69
CA THR A 261 -12.71 11.31 -8.97
C THR A 261 -12.44 12.76 -8.62
N GLU A 262 -11.85 12.97 -7.46
CA GLU A 262 -11.28 14.25 -7.02
C GLU A 262 -9.84 14.02 -6.53
N HIS A 263 -8.89 14.82 -7.04
CA HIS A 263 -7.46 14.69 -6.69
C HIS A 263 -6.89 13.26 -6.83
N ASN A 264 -7.29 12.52 -7.88
CA ASN A 264 -6.94 11.12 -8.14
C ASN A 264 -7.48 10.12 -7.10
N SER A 265 -8.52 10.47 -6.37
CA SER A 265 -9.20 9.59 -5.42
C SER A 265 -10.69 9.51 -5.77
N LEU A 266 -11.33 8.37 -5.49
CA LEU A 266 -12.74 8.14 -5.75
C LEU A 266 -13.60 8.96 -4.78
N VAL A 267 -14.54 9.72 -5.30
CA VAL A 267 -15.55 10.38 -4.49
C VAL A 267 -16.56 9.35 -4.00
N VAL A 268 -16.76 9.29 -2.68
CA VAL A 268 -17.72 8.35 -2.07
C VAL A 268 -18.66 9.05 -1.09
N SER A 269 -19.85 8.48 -0.92
CA SER A 269 -20.78 8.86 0.12
C SER A 269 -20.31 8.41 1.52
N GLN A 270 -21.03 8.80 2.57
CA GLN A 270 -20.81 8.25 3.93
C GLN A 270 -21.06 6.75 4.02
N ARG A 271 -21.73 6.16 3.02
CA ARG A 271 -22.00 4.74 2.88
C ARG A 271 -20.98 4.02 2.01
N MET A 272 -19.88 4.70 1.66
CA MET A 272 -18.82 4.21 0.78
C MET A 272 -19.30 3.92 -0.66
N GLU A 273 -20.44 4.47 -1.10
CA GLU A 273 -21.00 4.34 -2.43
C GLU A 273 -20.29 5.29 -3.40
N THR A 274 -19.96 4.80 -4.58
CA THR A 274 -19.49 5.64 -5.70
C THR A 274 -20.70 6.21 -6.50
N ASN A 275 -20.42 6.95 -7.56
CA ASN A 275 -21.46 7.43 -8.49
C ASN A 275 -22.13 6.30 -9.31
N ILE A 276 -21.56 5.07 -9.32
CA ILE A 276 -22.13 3.92 -10.05
C ILE A 276 -22.79 2.96 -9.05
N PRO A 277 -24.11 2.77 -9.10
CA PRO A 277 -24.81 1.86 -8.20
C PRO A 277 -24.28 0.42 -8.29
N GLY A 278 -23.92 -0.17 -7.14
CA GLY A 278 -23.29 -1.49 -7.02
C GLY A 278 -21.77 -1.45 -6.98
N ILE A 279 -21.14 -0.28 -7.17
CA ILE A 279 -19.70 -0.09 -6.98
C ILE A 279 -19.46 0.76 -5.73
N TYR A 280 -18.62 0.26 -4.86
CA TYR A 280 -18.21 0.85 -3.58
C TYR A 280 -16.70 1.05 -3.56
N ALA A 281 -16.20 1.89 -2.65
CA ALA A 281 -14.77 2.02 -2.46
C ALA A 281 -14.43 2.28 -1.00
N ALA A 282 -13.25 1.81 -0.55
CA ALA A 282 -12.76 1.98 0.82
C ALA A 282 -11.23 2.10 0.87
N GLY A 283 -10.72 2.72 1.91
CA GLY A 283 -9.29 2.94 2.13
C GLY A 283 -8.75 4.17 1.41
N ASP A 284 -7.45 4.18 1.13
CA ASP A 284 -6.74 5.35 0.59
C ASP A 284 -7.15 5.75 -0.83
N VAL A 285 -7.86 4.88 -1.54
CA VAL A 285 -8.41 5.19 -2.87
C VAL A 285 -9.54 6.23 -2.80
N THR A 286 -10.19 6.38 -1.64
CA THR A 286 -11.37 7.23 -1.47
C THR A 286 -11.04 8.66 -1.07
N THR A 287 -11.99 9.57 -1.36
CA THR A 287 -12.02 10.94 -0.85
C THR A 287 -13.45 11.36 -0.50
N PHE A 288 -13.57 12.12 0.57
CA PHE A 288 -14.76 12.82 1.06
C PHE A 288 -14.32 13.89 2.06
N ASP A 289 -15.21 14.79 2.44
CA ASP A 289 -14.87 15.83 3.41
C ASP A 289 -14.41 15.24 4.76
N GLY A 290 -13.24 15.66 5.25
CA GLY A 290 -12.63 15.15 6.47
C GLY A 290 -11.90 13.81 6.32
N LYS A 291 -11.71 13.27 5.10
CA LYS A 291 -10.98 12.01 4.88
C LYS A 291 -9.55 12.06 5.38
N VAL A 292 -9.19 11.10 6.22
CA VAL A 292 -7.81 10.83 6.67
C VAL A 292 -7.34 9.50 6.08
N LYS A 293 -6.20 9.50 5.40
CA LYS A 293 -5.64 8.30 4.74
C LYS A 293 -4.73 7.54 5.71
N LEU A 294 -5.33 6.65 6.49
CA LEU A 294 -4.68 5.73 7.44
C LEU A 294 -5.23 4.32 7.27
N ILE A 295 -4.45 3.31 7.62
CA ILE A 295 -4.90 1.90 7.61
C ILE A 295 -6.15 1.74 8.50
N VAL A 296 -6.13 2.31 9.69
CA VAL A 296 -7.25 2.23 10.65
C VAL A 296 -8.54 2.87 10.12
N THR A 297 -8.44 3.94 9.33
CA THR A 297 -9.60 4.54 8.66
C THR A 297 -10.18 3.58 7.63
N GLY A 298 -9.32 2.94 6.84
CA GLY A 298 -9.73 1.90 5.89
C GLY A 298 -10.42 0.71 6.57
N PHE A 299 -9.98 0.33 7.76
CA PHE A 299 -10.65 -0.70 8.56
C PHE A 299 -12.05 -0.29 9.02
N GLY A 300 -12.31 0.99 9.30
CA GLY A 300 -13.64 1.49 9.60
C GLY A 300 -14.54 1.61 8.37
N GLU A 301 -13.96 1.91 7.22
CA GLU A 301 -14.69 2.06 5.96
C GLU A 301 -15.10 0.71 5.34
N ALA A 302 -14.28 -0.32 5.50
CA ALA A 302 -14.54 -1.65 4.95
C ALA A 302 -15.87 -2.25 5.43
N PRO A 303 -16.18 -2.32 6.75
CA PRO A 303 -17.48 -2.78 7.24
C PRO A 303 -18.65 -1.91 6.75
N THR A 304 -18.45 -0.59 6.65
CA THR A 304 -19.46 0.34 6.14
C THR A 304 -19.81 0.01 4.69
N ALA A 305 -18.78 -0.20 3.84
CA ALA A 305 -18.97 -0.60 2.46
C ALA A 305 -19.68 -1.96 2.33
N ILE A 306 -19.25 -2.96 3.10
CA ILE A 306 -19.85 -4.30 3.04
C ILE A 306 -21.31 -4.28 3.52
N ASN A 307 -21.67 -3.56 4.58
CA ASN A 307 -23.06 -3.43 4.99
C ASN A 307 -23.90 -2.70 3.94
N SER A 308 -23.35 -1.70 3.26
CA SER A 308 -24.03 -1.03 2.13
C SER A 308 -24.23 -1.97 0.93
N ILE A 309 -23.25 -2.83 0.65
CA ILE A 309 -23.33 -3.90 -0.36
C ILE A 309 -24.48 -4.86 -0.03
N ILE A 310 -24.55 -5.35 1.22
CA ILE A 310 -25.61 -6.28 1.65
C ILE A 310 -26.99 -5.64 1.48
N GLN A 311 -27.12 -4.37 1.84
CA GLN A 311 -28.39 -3.64 1.66
C GLN A 311 -28.76 -3.48 0.18
N TYR A 312 -27.77 -3.29 -0.70
CA TYR A 312 -27.99 -3.25 -2.14
C TYR A 312 -28.43 -4.60 -2.71
N LEU A 313 -27.81 -5.69 -2.22
CA LEU A 313 -28.17 -7.06 -2.64
C LEU A 313 -29.54 -7.51 -2.12
N ASN A 314 -29.99 -6.99 -0.97
CA ASN A 314 -31.24 -7.36 -0.30
C ASN A 314 -32.12 -6.10 -0.04
N PRO A 315 -32.65 -5.48 -1.09
CA PRO A 315 -33.46 -4.26 -0.94
C PRO A 315 -34.70 -4.53 -0.10
N GLY A 316 -34.89 -3.72 0.94
CA GLY A 316 -36.06 -3.80 1.84
C GLY A 316 -35.86 -4.63 3.12
N GLU A 317 -34.72 -5.28 3.28
CA GLU A 317 -34.35 -5.91 4.55
C GLU A 317 -33.71 -4.89 5.50
N ILE A 318 -34.04 -4.97 6.79
CA ILE A 318 -33.34 -4.22 7.84
C ILE A 318 -32.06 -4.99 8.18
N ILE A 319 -30.93 -4.44 7.81
CA ILE A 319 -29.63 -5.05 8.06
C ILE A 319 -29.05 -4.46 9.34
N GLU A 320 -29.07 -5.25 10.41
CA GLU A 320 -28.33 -4.92 11.63
C GLU A 320 -26.86 -5.28 11.46
N ALA A 321 -25.98 -4.38 11.87
CA ALA A 321 -24.55 -4.72 11.95
C ALA A 321 -24.38 -5.79 13.04
N PRO A 322 -23.67 -6.90 12.76
CA PRO A 322 -23.47 -7.92 13.77
C PRO A 322 -22.71 -7.33 14.95
N THR A 323 -23.23 -7.56 16.16
CA THR A 323 -22.52 -7.26 17.39
C THR A 323 -21.64 -8.47 17.75
N THR A 324 -20.44 -8.22 18.25
CA THR A 324 -19.45 -9.23 18.64
C THR A 324 -19.85 -10.10 19.85
N GLY A 325 -21.13 -10.18 20.16
CA GLY A 325 -21.64 -10.92 21.33
C GLY A 325 -22.07 -12.34 21.08
N ASP A 326 -22.29 -12.71 19.82
CA ASP A 326 -22.67 -14.06 19.46
C ASP A 326 -21.44 -14.83 18.96
N ASP A 327 -21.33 -16.06 19.41
CA ASP A 327 -20.31 -17.03 19.10
C ASP A 327 -20.20 -17.23 17.58
N TYR A 328 -19.45 -16.35 16.89
CA TYR A 328 -19.05 -16.58 15.50
C TYR A 328 -18.14 -17.82 15.48
N GLY A 329 -18.80 -19.01 15.66
CA GLY A 329 -18.16 -20.30 15.60
C GLY A 329 -16.84 -20.33 16.36
N THR A 330 -16.90 -20.57 17.66
CA THR A 330 -15.71 -21.02 18.42
C THR A 330 -14.97 -22.11 17.67
N GLU A 331 -15.64 -22.84 16.77
CA GLU A 331 -15.02 -23.82 15.88
C GLU A 331 -14.15 -23.18 14.79
N THR A 332 -14.59 -22.07 14.22
CA THR A 332 -13.89 -21.36 13.12
C THR A 332 -12.55 -20.76 13.59
N PHE A 333 -12.47 -20.29 14.84
CA PHE A 333 -11.26 -19.70 15.40
C PHE A 333 -10.56 -20.55 16.47
N LYS A 334 -11.01 -21.80 16.73
CA LYS A 334 -10.39 -22.70 17.71
C LYS A 334 -8.92 -22.97 17.43
N ALA A 335 -8.52 -23.02 16.17
CA ALA A 335 -7.13 -23.26 15.78
C ALA A 335 -6.15 -22.13 16.19
N TYR A 336 -6.65 -20.96 16.60
CA TYR A 336 -5.84 -19.78 16.93
C TYR A 336 -5.75 -19.48 18.43
N GLN A 337 -6.37 -20.31 19.29
CA GLN A 337 -6.34 -20.13 20.74
C GLN A 337 -5.18 -20.87 21.43
N GLU A 338 -4.40 -21.66 20.68
CA GLU A 338 -3.35 -22.54 21.22
C GLU A 338 -1.90 -22.06 20.94
N ASP A 339 -1.66 -20.82 20.46
CA ASP A 339 -0.31 -20.26 20.27
C ASP A 339 -0.03 -19.01 21.15
#